data_a79c723a2b0afc89c5e956754ef4a620
#
_entry.id   a79c723a2b0afc89c5e956754ef4a620
#
_cell.length_a   1.000
_cell.length_b   1.000
_cell.length_c   1.000
_cell.angle_alpha   90.00
_cell.angle_beta   90.00
_cell.angle_gamma   90.00
#
_symmetry.space_group_name_H-M   'P 1'
#
loop_
_entity.id
_entity.type
_entity.pdbx_description
1 polymer ?
#
loop_
_entity_poly.entity_id
_entity_poly.type
_entity_poly.pdbx_seq_one_letter_code
_entity_poly.pdbx_strand_id
1 'polypeptide(L)'
;QKGAGKPKTFKAAAQRACSYLVDACGAKNLAEYTRADALSYRDYLIARGLVGSSVSRVISSIRAVFNFAISEYALDLKNPFVGMYFDKSAGVSKRLPIPIKDIRKVQNQCRLIDDDLRWLVALVSDTGMRLAEGAGLLKTDIILDADIPYISLKPHLWRPLKTTGSQRDIPLVGASLWAAQRLSESFLDSPYAFPRYNRKETTNSNSASAALNKWLHQYVPEGCTMHSFRHSMRDRLRAVECPSDVIDQIGGWATEGVGQGYGKGHDLQVCAKWMNLISA
;
A
#
# COMPACT_ATOMS: atom_id res chain seq x y z
N GLN A 1 -13.46 -0.21 -24.43
CA GLN A 1 -13.86 -1.43 -23.71
C GLN A 1 -13.66 -1.23 -22.21
N LYS A 2 -14.63 -1.66 -21.39
CA LYS A 2 -14.55 -1.59 -19.93
C LYS A 2 -13.39 -2.47 -19.45
N GLY A 3 -12.37 -1.86 -18.82
CA GLY A 3 -11.14 -2.55 -18.43
C GLY A 3 -9.94 -2.32 -19.34
N ALA A 4 -10.10 -1.66 -20.50
CA ALA A 4 -8.97 -1.18 -21.30
C ALA A 4 -8.11 -0.23 -20.45
N GLY A 5 -6.79 -0.43 -20.48
CA GLY A 5 -5.85 0.35 -19.65
C GLY A 5 -5.80 -0.02 -18.15
N LYS A 6 -6.57 -1.01 -17.67
CA LYS A 6 -6.47 -1.49 -16.28
C LYS A 6 -5.23 -2.38 -16.09
N PRO A 7 -4.60 -2.35 -14.90
CA PRO A 7 -3.44 -3.19 -14.58
C PRO A 7 -3.69 -4.68 -14.84
N LYS A 8 -2.66 -5.44 -15.16
CA LYS A 8 -2.71 -6.91 -15.32
C LYS A 8 -3.35 -7.61 -14.11
N THR A 9 -3.15 -7.07 -12.91
CA THR A 9 -3.75 -7.57 -11.66
C THR A 9 -5.27 -7.51 -11.64
N PHE A 10 -5.90 -6.55 -12.34
CA PHE A 10 -7.35 -6.46 -12.47
C PHE A 10 -7.91 -7.65 -13.26
N LYS A 11 -7.31 -7.94 -14.41
CA LYS A 11 -7.70 -9.09 -15.23
C LYS A 11 -7.51 -10.42 -14.47
N ALA A 12 -6.36 -10.58 -13.81
CA ALA A 12 -6.07 -11.76 -13.00
C ALA A 12 -7.05 -11.95 -11.83
N ALA A 13 -7.51 -10.85 -11.19
CA ALA A 13 -8.51 -10.92 -10.13
C ALA A 13 -9.87 -11.38 -10.66
N ALA A 14 -10.32 -10.86 -11.81
CA ALA A 14 -11.54 -11.27 -12.45
C ALA A 14 -11.50 -12.76 -12.89
N GLN A 15 -10.40 -13.17 -13.55
CA GLN A 15 -10.20 -14.56 -13.95
C GLN A 15 -10.23 -15.52 -12.77
N ARG A 16 -9.54 -15.20 -11.67
CA ARG A 16 -9.54 -16.01 -10.44
C ARG A 16 -10.94 -16.10 -9.83
N ALA A 17 -11.72 -15.01 -9.80
CA ALA A 17 -13.09 -15.05 -9.30
C ALA A 17 -13.97 -15.94 -10.15
N CYS A 18 -13.83 -15.91 -11.48
CA CYS A 18 -14.54 -16.80 -12.39
C CYS A 18 -14.11 -18.27 -12.21
N SER A 19 -12.80 -18.55 -12.09
CA SER A 19 -12.30 -19.91 -11.83
C SER A 19 -12.91 -20.49 -10.55
N TYR A 20 -12.90 -19.74 -9.45
CA TYR A 20 -13.52 -20.18 -8.20
C TYR A 20 -15.03 -20.42 -8.32
N LEU A 21 -15.74 -19.66 -9.19
CA LEU A 21 -17.15 -19.90 -9.44
C LEU A 21 -17.37 -21.23 -10.18
N VAL A 22 -16.56 -21.49 -11.19
CA VAL A 22 -16.60 -22.76 -11.93
C VAL A 22 -16.25 -23.94 -11.03
N ASP A 23 -15.24 -23.80 -10.18
CA ASP A 23 -14.84 -24.83 -9.22
C ASP A 23 -15.97 -25.14 -8.22
N ALA A 24 -16.74 -24.14 -7.79
CA ALA A 24 -17.80 -24.27 -6.79
C ALA A 24 -19.14 -24.78 -7.37
N CYS A 25 -19.48 -24.37 -8.59
CA CYS A 25 -20.84 -24.52 -9.14
C CYS A 25 -20.88 -25.18 -10.53
N GLY A 26 -19.71 -25.52 -11.09
CA GLY A 26 -19.60 -26.00 -12.47
C GLY A 26 -19.65 -24.85 -13.50
N ALA A 27 -19.23 -25.17 -14.71
CA ALA A 27 -19.34 -24.25 -15.85
C ALA A 27 -20.80 -24.21 -16.35
N LYS A 28 -21.42 -23.04 -16.37
CA LYS A 28 -22.79 -22.80 -16.80
C LYS A 28 -22.84 -21.56 -17.69
N ASN A 29 -23.91 -21.45 -18.49
CA ASN A 29 -24.23 -20.16 -19.09
C ASN A 29 -24.52 -19.11 -18.02
N LEU A 30 -24.22 -17.84 -18.30
CA LEU A 30 -24.33 -16.78 -17.30
C LEU A 30 -25.75 -16.67 -16.74
N ALA A 31 -26.77 -16.88 -17.54
CA ALA A 31 -28.17 -16.83 -17.14
C ALA A 31 -28.63 -18.02 -16.25
N GLU A 32 -27.86 -19.08 -16.20
CA GLU A 32 -28.17 -20.29 -15.42
C GLU A 32 -27.66 -20.24 -13.98
N TYR A 33 -26.79 -19.29 -13.67
CA TYR A 33 -26.31 -19.09 -12.29
C TYR A 33 -27.41 -18.47 -11.42
N THR A 34 -27.78 -19.19 -10.38
CA THR A 34 -28.87 -18.84 -9.47
C THR A 34 -28.37 -18.22 -8.18
N ARG A 35 -29.31 -17.78 -7.32
CA ARG A 35 -28.97 -17.36 -5.96
C ARG A 35 -28.39 -18.50 -5.12
N ALA A 36 -28.83 -19.74 -5.33
CA ALA A 36 -28.26 -20.90 -4.65
C ALA A 36 -26.78 -21.09 -5.03
N ASP A 37 -26.44 -20.94 -6.31
CA ASP A 37 -25.06 -21.00 -6.76
C ASP A 37 -24.19 -19.89 -6.10
N ALA A 38 -24.75 -18.68 -5.98
CA ALA A 38 -24.03 -17.59 -5.31
C ALA A 38 -23.76 -17.90 -3.83
N LEU A 39 -24.69 -18.52 -3.12
CA LEU A 39 -24.50 -18.96 -1.75
C LEU A 39 -23.47 -20.09 -1.66
N SER A 40 -23.55 -21.10 -2.53
CA SER A 40 -22.55 -22.18 -2.61
C SER A 40 -21.17 -21.64 -2.92
N TYR A 41 -21.07 -20.66 -3.81
CA TYR A 41 -19.80 -19.97 -4.10
C TYR A 41 -19.22 -19.25 -2.87
N ARG A 42 -20.04 -18.52 -2.11
CA ARG A 42 -19.62 -17.91 -0.85
C ARG A 42 -19.06 -18.95 0.12
N ASP A 43 -19.81 -20.04 0.32
CA ASP A 43 -19.46 -21.09 1.27
C ASP A 43 -18.18 -21.82 0.83
N TYR A 44 -18.00 -22.04 -0.46
CA TYR A 44 -16.75 -22.53 -1.05
C TYR A 44 -15.54 -21.62 -0.74
N LEU A 45 -15.70 -20.29 -0.88
CA LEU A 45 -14.62 -19.34 -0.57
C LEU A 45 -14.25 -19.38 0.92
N ILE A 46 -15.24 -19.49 1.80
CA ILE A 46 -15.05 -19.61 3.25
C ILE A 46 -14.35 -20.94 3.58
N ALA A 47 -14.81 -22.04 3.02
CA ALA A 47 -14.23 -23.38 3.23
C ALA A 47 -12.77 -23.48 2.74
N ARG A 48 -12.37 -22.66 1.75
CA ARG A 48 -10.97 -22.52 1.33
C ARG A 48 -10.10 -21.74 2.33
N GLY A 49 -10.63 -21.28 3.45
CA GLY A 49 -9.91 -20.54 4.46
C GLY A 49 -9.66 -19.05 4.09
N LEU A 50 -10.40 -18.47 3.14
CA LEU A 50 -10.30 -17.05 2.83
C LEU A 50 -10.87 -16.22 3.98
N VAL A 51 -10.10 -15.25 4.47
CA VAL A 51 -10.59 -14.26 5.44
C VAL A 51 -11.69 -13.39 4.84
N GLY A 52 -12.61 -12.88 5.66
CA GLY A 52 -13.80 -12.15 5.24
C GLY A 52 -13.53 -10.99 4.28
N SER A 53 -12.45 -10.23 4.47
CA SER A 53 -12.04 -9.16 3.55
C SER A 53 -11.61 -9.68 2.17
N SER A 54 -11.04 -10.88 2.09
CA SER A 54 -10.68 -11.55 0.82
C SER A 54 -11.92 -12.11 0.13
N VAL A 55 -12.83 -12.73 0.87
CA VAL A 55 -14.14 -13.16 0.38
C VAL A 55 -14.88 -11.96 -0.22
N SER A 56 -14.95 -10.84 0.49
CA SER A 56 -15.59 -9.60 0.02
C SER A 56 -15.01 -9.12 -1.32
N ARG A 57 -13.69 -9.17 -1.49
CA ARG A 57 -13.00 -8.75 -2.70
C ARG A 57 -13.30 -9.68 -3.88
N VAL A 58 -13.28 -10.98 -3.65
CA VAL A 58 -13.58 -11.99 -4.69
C VAL A 58 -15.05 -11.89 -5.13
N ILE A 59 -15.99 -11.79 -4.18
CA ILE A 59 -17.42 -11.57 -4.48
C ILE A 59 -17.65 -10.25 -5.22
N SER A 60 -16.93 -9.18 -4.86
CA SER A 60 -17.02 -7.92 -5.60
C SER A 60 -16.51 -8.03 -7.04
N SER A 61 -15.49 -8.86 -7.28
CA SER A 61 -14.96 -9.11 -8.62
C SER A 61 -15.98 -9.88 -9.47
N ILE A 62 -16.56 -10.97 -8.95
CA ILE A 62 -17.55 -11.74 -9.71
C ILE A 62 -18.83 -10.93 -9.96
N ARG A 63 -19.29 -10.17 -8.97
CA ARG A 63 -20.43 -9.26 -9.12
C ARG A 63 -20.19 -8.24 -10.24
N ALA A 64 -18.97 -7.69 -10.35
CA ALA A 64 -18.62 -6.75 -11.40
C ALA A 64 -18.61 -7.42 -12.80
N VAL A 65 -18.18 -8.68 -12.91
CA VAL A 65 -18.22 -9.44 -14.16
C VAL A 65 -19.67 -9.66 -14.60
N PHE A 66 -20.55 -10.10 -13.69
CA PHE A 66 -21.99 -10.29 -13.99
C PHE A 66 -22.67 -8.97 -14.34
N ASN A 67 -22.46 -7.89 -13.58
CA ASN A 67 -23.04 -6.59 -13.91
C ASN A 67 -22.58 -6.09 -15.28
N PHE A 68 -21.31 -6.32 -15.63
CA PHE A 68 -20.80 -5.96 -16.96
C PHE A 68 -21.52 -6.76 -18.06
N ALA A 69 -21.62 -8.07 -17.91
CA ALA A 69 -22.27 -8.92 -18.91
C ALA A 69 -23.77 -8.62 -19.05
N ILE A 70 -24.49 -8.43 -17.94
CA ILE A 70 -25.91 -8.05 -17.93
C ILE A 70 -26.11 -6.73 -18.69
N SER A 71 -25.29 -5.73 -18.41
CA SER A 71 -25.39 -4.42 -19.06
C SER A 71 -25.00 -4.47 -20.54
N GLU A 72 -23.91 -5.16 -20.89
CA GLU A 72 -23.35 -5.17 -22.24
C GLU A 72 -24.21 -5.97 -23.23
N TYR A 73 -24.80 -7.08 -22.76
CA TYR A 73 -25.63 -7.96 -23.58
C TYR A 73 -27.14 -7.74 -23.35
N ALA A 74 -27.52 -6.65 -22.64
CA ALA A 74 -28.91 -6.33 -22.32
C ALA A 74 -29.72 -7.53 -21.80
N LEU A 75 -29.12 -8.31 -20.89
CA LEU A 75 -29.77 -9.51 -20.36
C LEU A 75 -30.83 -9.15 -19.33
N ASP A 76 -32.03 -9.72 -19.49
CA ASP A 76 -33.11 -9.55 -18.50
C ASP A 76 -32.95 -10.54 -17.34
N LEU A 77 -31.92 -10.26 -16.47
CA LEU A 77 -31.68 -11.03 -15.26
C LEU A 77 -31.13 -10.20 -14.14
N LYS A 78 -31.43 -10.60 -12.91
CA LYS A 78 -30.86 -10.01 -11.70
C LYS A 78 -29.54 -10.69 -11.37
N ASN A 79 -28.51 -9.89 -11.06
CA ASN A 79 -27.22 -10.43 -10.65
C ASN A 79 -27.35 -11.21 -9.32
N PRO A 80 -27.12 -12.53 -9.29
CA PRO A 80 -27.32 -13.36 -8.11
C PRO A 80 -26.31 -13.07 -6.97
N PHE A 81 -25.20 -12.37 -7.25
CA PHE A 81 -24.13 -12.03 -6.29
C PHE A 81 -24.37 -10.70 -5.57
N VAL A 82 -25.50 -10.02 -5.79
CA VAL A 82 -25.86 -8.79 -5.06
C VAL A 82 -26.45 -9.14 -3.70
N GLY A 83 -26.18 -8.34 -2.66
CA GLY A 83 -26.78 -8.50 -1.34
C GLY A 83 -26.44 -9.81 -0.63
N MET A 84 -25.26 -10.38 -0.85
CA MET A 84 -24.80 -11.57 -0.13
C MET A 84 -24.35 -11.21 1.28
N TYR A 85 -24.83 -11.97 2.25
CA TYR A 85 -24.44 -11.82 3.65
C TYR A 85 -23.29 -12.77 3.99
N PHE A 86 -22.26 -12.25 4.67
CA PHE A 86 -21.16 -12.97 5.31
C PHE A 86 -20.42 -12.02 6.24
N ASP A 87 -19.70 -12.57 7.22
CA ASP A 87 -18.87 -11.75 8.11
C ASP A 87 -17.60 -11.27 7.37
N LYS A 88 -17.56 -9.97 7.08
CA LYS A 88 -16.41 -9.32 6.40
C LYS A 88 -15.18 -9.19 7.30
N SER A 89 -15.35 -9.32 8.61
CA SER A 89 -14.28 -9.23 9.62
C SER A 89 -13.70 -10.58 10.00
N ALA A 90 -14.36 -11.69 9.62
CA ALA A 90 -13.91 -13.03 9.96
C ALA A 90 -12.47 -13.29 9.53
N GLY A 91 -11.61 -13.66 10.47
CA GLY A 91 -10.20 -13.98 10.23
C GLY A 91 -9.33 -12.77 9.83
N VAL A 92 -9.86 -11.55 9.90
CA VAL A 92 -9.08 -10.33 9.56
C VAL A 92 -8.28 -9.91 10.79
N SER A 93 -6.97 -10.03 10.72
CA SER A 93 -6.07 -9.48 11.72
C SER A 93 -5.90 -7.96 11.53
N LYS A 94 -5.98 -7.21 12.63
CA LYS A 94 -5.61 -5.79 12.62
C LYS A 94 -4.08 -5.68 12.55
N ARG A 95 -3.58 -4.86 11.63
CA ARG A 95 -2.15 -4.51 11.62
C ARG A 95 -1.86 -3.60 12.80
N LEU A 96 -0.90 -4.01 13.62
CA LEU A 96 -0.47 -3.26 14.79
C LEU A 96 0.61 -2.25 14.40
N PRO A 97 0.66 -1.07 15.04
CA PRO A 97 1.81 -0.18 14.95
C PRO A 97 3.02 -0.83 15.64
N ILE A 98 4.23 -0.55 15.14
CA ILE A 98 5.47 -0.97 15.79
C ILE A 98 5.72 -0.02 16.97
N PRO A 99 5.97 -0.53 18.19
CA PRO A 99 6.34 0.29 19.34
C PRO A 99 7.62 1.11 19.09
N ILE A 100 7.72 2.31 19.63
CA ILE A 100 8.86 3.22 19.40
C ILE A 100 10.21 2.59 19.78
N LYS A 101 10.25 1.81 20.86
CA LYS A 101 11.46 1.08 21.29
C LYS A 101 11.96 0.11 20.21
N ASP A 102 11.02 -0.57 19.53
CA ASP A 102 11.36 -1.54 18.50
C ASP A 102 11.69 -0.84 17.18
N ILE A 103 11.10 0.34 16.89
CA ILE A 103 11.53 1.20 15.77
C ILE A 103 12.99 1.59 15.95
N ARG A 104 13.39 2.09 17.13
CA ARG A 104 14.78 2.45 17.45
C ARG A 104 15.74 1.27 17.30
N LYS A 105 15.31 0.08 17.77
CA LYS A 105 16.08 -1.16 17.61
C LYS A 105 16.30 -1.49 16.14
N VAL A 106 15.24 -1.44 15.33
CA VAL A 106 15.30 -1.68 13.88
C VAL A 106 16.24 -0.68 13.20
N GLN A 107 16.10 0.61 13.49
CA GLN A 107 16.93 1.68 12.91
C GLN A 107 18.41 1.53 13.27
N ASN A 108 18.71 1.13 14.51
CA ASN A 108 20.10 0.83 14.92
C ASN A 108 20.66 -0.37 14.15
N GLN A 109 19.86 -1.43 13.96
CA GLN A 109 20.27 -2.56 13.14
C GLN A 109 20.45 -2.20 11.66
N CYS A 110 19.65 -1.27 11.13
CA CYS A 110 19.84 -0.75 9.78
C CYS A 110 21.20 -0.06 9.65
N ARG A 111 21.60 0.77 10.63
CA ARG A 111 22.90 1.46 10.64
C ARG A 111 24.09 0.49 10.79
N LEU A 112 23.93 -0.58 11.59
CA LEU A 112 25.00 -1.58 11.80
C LEU A 112 25.25 -2.42 10.55
N ILE A 113 24.21 -2.79 9.81
CA ILE A 113 24.32 -3.65 8.61
C ILE A 113 24.70 -2.81 7.38
N ASP A 114 24.13 -1.62 7.24
CA ASP A 114 24.46 -0.57 6.27
C ASP A 114 24.47 -1.06 4.80
N ASP A 115 23.35 -1.62 4.35
CA ASP A 115 23.14 -2.07 2.97
C ASP A 115 21.86 -1.49 2.35
N ASP A 116 21.66 -1.69 1.05
CA ASP A 116 20.52 -1.16 0.29
C ASP A 116 19.16 -1.61 0.85
N LEU A 117 19.07 -2.80 1.40
CA LEU A 117 17.84 -3.32 2.03
C LEU A 117 17.53 -2.54 3.32
N ARG A 118 18.54 -2.27 4.14
CA ARG A 118 18.38 -1.56 5.42
C ARG A 118 18.16 -0.08 5.20
N TRP A 119 18.75 0.50 4.17
CA TRP A 119 18.43 1.88 3.77
C TRP A 119 16.96 2.04 3.42
N LEU A 120 16.35 1.06 2.70
CA LEU A 120 14.92 1.11 2.40
C LEU A 120 14.05 0.97 3.65
N VAL A 121 14.43 0.12 4.62
CA VAL A 121 13.72 0.00 5.90
C VAL A 121 13.82 1.31 6.68
N ALA A 122 15.03 1.86 6.84
CA ALA A 122 15.28 3.10 7.56
C ALA A 122 14.52 4.29 6.92
N LEU A 123 14.53 4.37 5.58
CA LEU A 123 13.80 5.39 4.84
C LEU A 123 12.30 5.35 5.14
N VAL A 124 11.69 4.15 5.10
CA VAL A 124 10.27 3.96 5.35
C VAL A 124 9.90 4.16 6.83
N SER A 125 10.83 3.89 7.76
CA SER A 125 10.56 3.91 9.21
C SER A 125 10.20 5.30 9.74
N ASP A 126 10.78 6.36 9.20
CA ASP A 126 10.50 7.74 9.61
C ASP A 126 9.63 8.51 8.61
N THR A 127 9.62 8.14 7.31
CA THR A 127 8.76 8.79 6.33
C THR A 127 7.34 8.25 6.31
N GLY A 128 7.11 7.02 6.80
CA GLY A 128 5.81 6.35 6.75
C GLY A 128 5.25 6.17 5.33
N MET A 129 6.06 6.33 4.29
CA MET A 129 5.62 6.09 2.91
C MET A 129 5.24 4.62 2.70
N ARG A 130 4.46 4.35 1.66
CA ARG A 130 4.18 2.96 1.28
C ARG A 130 5.46 2.31 0.75
N LEU A 131 5.66 1.03 1.07
CA LEU A 131 6.86 0.32 0.61
C LEU A 131 7.06 0.41 -0.92
N ALA A 132 5.98 0.33 -1.70
CA ALA A 132 6.07 0.50 -3.15
C ALA A 132 6.50 1.92 -3.57
N GLU A 133 6.13 2.95 -2.78
CA GLU A 133 6.56 4.33 -2.99
C GLU A 133 8.08 4.43 -2.80
N GLY A 134 8.60 3.94 -1.67
CA GLY A 134 10.02 3.94 -1.36
C GLY A 134 10.86 3.08 -2.31
N ALA A 135 10.44 1.84 -2.55
CA ALA A 135 11.18 0.93 -3.42
C ALA A 135 11.28 1.41 -4.88
N GLY A 136 10.34 2.25 -5.34
CA GLY A 136 10.30 2.76 -6.70
C GLY A 136 10.85 4.18 -6.88
N LEU A 137 11.57 4.74 -5.91
CA LEU A 137 12.19 6.06 -6.01
C LEU A 137 13.32 6.10 -7.05
N LEU A 138 13.43 7.23 -7.73
CA LEU A 138 14.68 7.63 -8.39
C LEU A 138 15.61 8.28 -7.38
N LYS A 139 16.91 8.28 -7.66
CA LYS A 139 17.88 9.08 -6.92
C LYS A 139 17.52 10.57 -6.98
N THR A 140 17.02 11.04 -8.12
CA THR A 140 16.57 12.43 -8.34
C THR A 140 15.25 12.78 -7.63
N ASP A 141 14.54 11.84 -7.04
CA ASP A 141 13.39 12.12 -6.16
C ASP A 141 13.83 12.49 -4.74
N ILE A 142 15.12 12.25 -4.40
CA ILE A 142 15.73 12.52 -3.10
C ILE A 142 16.52 13.82 -3.21
N ILE A 143 16.05 14.86 -2.56
CA ILE A 143 16.63 16.20 -2.57
C ILE A 143 17.35 16.44 -1.24
N LEU A 144 18.69 16.49 -1.26
CA LEU A 144 19.53 16.67 -0.06
C LEU A 144 20.15 18.05 0.04
N ASP A 145 20.22 18.79 -1.04
CA ASP A 145 20.85 20.11 -1.19
C ASP A 145 19.89 21.29 -0.89
N ALA A 146 18.64 21.00 -0.51
CA ALA A 146 17.69 22.01 -0.06
C ALA A 146 17.87 22.32 1.44
N ASP A 147 17.41 23.51 1.88
CA ASP A 147 17.40 23.92 3.30
C ASP A 147 16.77 22.88 4.22
N ILE A 148 15.75 22.22 3.72
CA ILE A 148 15.11 21.05 4.36
C ILE A 148 15.22 19.89 3.38
N PRO A 149 16.05 18.87 3.65
CA PRO A 149 16.11 17.67 2.84
C PRO A 149 14.76 16.95 2.78
N TYR A 150 14.35 16.49 1.60
CA TYR A 150 13.05 15.86 1.41
C TYR A 150 13.03 14.86 0.25
N ILE A 151 11.99 14.03 0.22
CA ILE A 151 11.64 13.21 -0.93
C ILE A 151 10.48 13.87 -1.67
N SER A 152 10.67 14.16 -2.96
CA SER A 152 9.59 14.58 -3.85
C SER A 152 8.88 13.35 -4.43
N LEU A 153 7.83 12.92 -3.75
CA LEU A 153 7.09 11.73 -4.14
C LEU A 153 6.07 12.05 -5.24
N LYS A 154 6.40 11.72 -6.46
CA LYS A 154 5.58 11.94 -7.67
C LYS A 154 5.34 10.61 -8.41
N PRO A 155 4.29 10.51 -9.27
CA PRO A 155 4.05 9.31 -10.05
C PRO A 155 5.15 9.11 -11.12
N HIS A 156 5.50 7.84 -11.34
CA HIS A 156 6.39 7.41 -12.43
C HIS A 156 5.71 6.29 -13.23
N LEU A 157 6.13 6.08 -14.47
CA LEU A 157 5.57 5.03 -15.34
C LEU A 157 5.67 3.63 -14.72
N TRP A 158 6.78 3.33 -14.05
CA TRP A 158 7.02 2.05 -13.37
C TRP A 158 6.42 1.97 -11.95
N ARG A 159 6.06 3.11 -11.36
CA ARG A 159 5.49 3.20 -10.01
C ARG A 159 4.40 4.27 -9.97
N PRO A 160 3.16 3.92 -10.36
CA PRO A 160 2.03 4.82 -10.17
C PRO A 160 1.74 5.01 -8.68
N LEU A 161 1.18 6.15 -8.32
CA LEU A 161 0.67 6.39 -6.98
C LEU A 161 -0.76 5.84 -6.84
N LYS A 162 -1.11 5.43 -5.61
CA LYS A 162 -2.42 4.80 -5.35
C LYS A 162 -3.59 5.76 -5.56
N THR A 163 -3.38 7.04 -5.20
CA THR A 163 -4.37 8.13 -5.32
C THR A 163 -3.64 9.41 -5.74
N THR A 164 -4.36 10.39 -6.28
CA THR A 164 -3.80 11.72 -6.61
C THR A 164 -3.20 12.41 -5.39
N GLY A 165 -3.85 12.34 -4.22
CA GLY A 165 -3.34 12.88 -2.96
C GLY A 165 -2.11 12.15 -2.37
N SER A 166 -1.64 11.07 -3.02
CA SER A 166 -0.38 10.43 -2.61
C SER A 166 0.86 11.20 -3.07
N GLN A 167 0.76 12.07 -4.06
CA GLN A 167 1.86 12.95 -4.49
C GLN A 167 2.09 14.01 -3.41
N ARG A 168 3.32 14.11 -2.93
CA ARG A 168 3.69 15.01 -1.83
C ARG A 168 5.20 15.07 -1.64
N ASP A 169 5.65 16.13 -0.98
CA ASP A 169 7.02 16.25 -0.49
C ASP A 169 7.08 15.79 0.97
N ILE A 170 8.03 14.91 1.29
CA ILE A 170 8.15 14.31 2.63
C ILE A 170 9.50 14.71 3.21
N PRO A 171 9.56 15.50 4.29
CA PRO A 171 10.81 15.84 4.96
C PRO A 171 11.58 14.59 5.37
N LEU A 172 12.90 14.65 5.23
CA LEU A 172 13.82 13.61 5.68
C LEU A 172 14.33 13.96 7.08
N VAL A 173 14.09 13.05 8.03
CA VAL A 173 14.50 13.21 9.43
C VAL A 173 15.11 11.90 9.96
N GLY A 174 15.90 11.96 11.02
CA GLY A 174 16.38 10.79 11.75
C GLY A 174 17.00 9.71 10.84
N ALA A 175 16.46 8.50 10.92
CA ALA A 175 16.95 7.36 10.14
C ALA A 175 16.67 7.48 8.64
N SER A 176 15.61 8.19 8.26
CA SER A 176 15.30 8.42 6.84
C SER A 176 16.31 9.38 6.18
N LEU A 177 16.77 10.41 6.90
CA LEU A 177 17.82 11.30 6.40
C LEU A 177 19.14 10.55 6.25
N TRP A 178 19.54 9.76 7.26
CA TRP A 178 20.73 8.92 7.19
C TRP A 178 20.67 7.98 5.96
N ALA A 179 19.56 7.29 5.75
CA ALA A 179 19.41 6.38 4.62
C ALA A 179 19.49 7.10 3.26
N ALA A 180 18.91 8.30 3.16
CA ALA A 180 18.99 9.12 1.95
C ALA A 180 20.42 9.58 1.65
N GLN A 181 21.20 9.94 2.67
CA GLN A 181 22.62 10.25 2.54
C GLN A 181 23.43 9.05 2.04
N ARG A 182 23.21 7.85 2.63
CA ARG A 182 23.86 6.61 2.17
C ARG A 182 23.53 6.28 0.72
N LEU A 183 22.28 6.51 0.30
CA LEU A 183 21.85 6.32 -1.10
C LEU A 183 22.55 7.28 -2.05
N SER A 184 22.78 8.53 -1.65
CA SER A 184 23.48 9.52 -2.48
C SER A 184 24.98 9.20 -2.64
N GLU A 185 25.60 8.64 -1.61
CA GLU A 185 27.01 8.21 -1.60
C GLU A 185 27.21 6.87 -2.33
N SER A 186 26.13 6.14 -2.60
CA SER A 186 26.21 4.82 -3.22
C SER A 186 26.64 4.91 -4.69
N PHE A 187 27.66 4.14 -5.07
CA PHE A 187 28.19 4.02 -6.44
C PHE A 187 27.32 3.16 -7.38
N LEU A 188 26.05 2.95 -7.03
CA LEU A 188 25.16 2.17 -7.90
C LEU A 188 24.95 2.92 -9.22
N ASP A 189 25.42 2.35 -10.31
CA ASP A 189 25.18 2.86 -11.67
C ASP A 189 23.73 2.57 -12.09
N SER A 190 22.82 3.36 -11.55
CA SER A 190 21.40 3.24 -11.80
C SER A 190 20.68 4.54 -11.43
N PRO A 191 19.67 4.98 -12.22
CA PRO A 191 18.82 6.10 -11.83
C PRO A 191 17.92 5.78 -10.64
N TYR A 192 17.65 4.49 -10.40
CA TYR A 192 16.81 4.05 -9.29
C TYR A 192 17.59 4.07 -7.96
N ALA A 193 16.95 4.54 -6.90
CA ALA A 193 17.48 4.44 -5.54
C ALA A 193 17.64 2.97 -5.10
N PHE A 194 16.74 2.09 -5.56
CA PHE A 194 16.73 0.66 -5.22
C PHE A 194 16.62 -0.19 -6.51
N PRO A 195 17.72 -0.34 -7.30
CA PRO A 195 17.69 -1.03 -8.60
C PRO A 195 17.22 -2.49 -8.52
N ARG A 196 17.48 -3.16 -7.41
CA ARG A 196 17.07 -4.54 -7.13
C ARG A 196 15.58 -4.78 -7.37
N TYR A 197 14.74 -3.78 -7.09
CA TYR A 197 13.28 -3.88 -7.15
C TYR A 197 12.68 -3.24 -8.41
N ASN A 198 13.50 -2.60 -9.23
CA ASN A 198 13.05 -1.88 -10.42
C ASN A 198 13.64 -2.51 -11.68
N ARG A 199 12.79 -3.15 -12.48
CA ARG A 199 13.17 -3.76 -13.75
C ARG A 199 12.20 -3.35 -14.83
N LYS A 200 12.73 -2.84 -15.95
CA LYS A 200 11.93 -2.37 -17.07
C LYS A 200 10.88 -1.36 -16.59
N GLU A 201 9.65 -1.54 -16.78
CA GLU A 201 8.57 -0.58 -16.49
C GLU A 201 7.77 -0.92 -15.20
N THR A 202 8.39 -1.62 -14.23
CA THR A 202 7.66 -2.02 -13.01
C THR A 202 8.54 -2.04 -11.77
N THR A 203 7.96 -1.60 -10.63
CA THR A 203 8.53 -1.79 -9.29
C THR A 203 7.97 -3.07 -8.66
N ASN A 204 8.84 -4.02 -8.33
CA ASN A 204 8.45 -5.27 -7.66
C ASN A 204 8.39 -5.10 -6.14
N SER A 205 7.38 -4.40 -5.67
CA SER A 205 7.15 -4.18 -4.23
C SER A 205 6.81 -5.45 -3.45
N ASN A 206 6.31 -6.50 -4.12
CA ASN A 206 6.04 -7.79 -3.47
C ASN A 206 7.34 -8.50 -3.08
N SER A 207 8.35 -8.48 -3.96
CA SER A 207 9.68 -9.01 -3.65
C SER A 207 10.34 -8.24 -2.51
N ALA A 208 10.24 -6.89 -2.54
CA ALA A 208 10.71 -6.05 -1.44
C ALA A 208 10.00 -6.40 -0.12
N SER A 209 8.67 -6.52 -0.15
CA SER A 209 7.88 -6.88 1.03
C SER A 209 8.28 -8.23 1.62
N ALA A 210 8.47 -9.25 0.78
CA ALA A 210 8.85 -10.58 1.24
C ALA A 210 10.23 -10.56 1.93
N ALA A 211 11.24 -9.96 1.28
CA ALA A 211 12.60 -9.90 1.81
C ALA A 211 12.68 -9.08 3.11
N LEU A 212 12.10 -7.89 3.10
CA LEU A 212 12.18 -6.97 4.24
C LEU A 212 11.36 -7.43 5.44
N ASN A 213 10.17 -7.99 5.25
CA ASN A 213 9.39 -8.53 6.37
C ASN A 213 10.06 -9.76 7.00
N LYS A 214 10.68 -10.64 6.20
CA LYS A 214 11.45 -11.79 6.73
C LYS A 214 12.56 -11.34 7.70
N TRP A 215 13.25 -10.23 7.39
CA TRP A 215 14.26 -9.67 8.27
C TRP A 215 13.63 -8.90 9.45
N LEU A 216 12.61 -8.08 9.19
CA LEU A 216 11.96 -7.21 10.18
C LEU A 216 11.35 -8.00 11.34
N HIS A 217 10.75 -9.16 11.07
CA HIS A 217 10.11 -10.01 12.09
C HIS A 217 11.04 -10.47 13.22
N GLN A 218 12.37 -10.36 13.05
CA GLN A 218 13.34 -10.66 14.11
C GLN A 218 13.40 -9.56 15.19
N TYR A 219 12.85 -8.40 14.91
CA TYR A 219 13.03 -7.18 15.73
C TYR A 219 11.73 -6.55 16.21
N VAL A 220 10.59 -6.96 15.66
CA VAL A 220 9.27 -6.37 15.94
C VAL A 220 8.28 -7.43 16.42
N PRO A 221 7.22 -7.03 17.15
CA PRO A 221 6.17 -7.96 17.58
C PRO A 221 5.50 -8.67 16.41
N GLU A 222 4.94 -9.84 16.68
CA GLU A 222 4.14 -10.61 15.73
C GLU A 222 2.99 -9.75 15.17
N GLY A 223 2.65 -9.93 13.90
CA GLY A 223 1.64 -9.15 13.19
C GLY A 223 2.12 -7.79 12.67
N CYS A 224 3.32 -7.32 13.08
CA CYS A 224 3.93 -6.12 12.53
C CYS A 224 4.65 -6.42 11.19
N THR A 225 4.57 -5.46 10.26
CA THR A 225 5.16 -5.55 8.92
C THR A 225 5.75 -4.21 8.51
N MET A 226 6.41 -4.13 7.34
CA MET A 226 6.86 -2.85 6.76
C MET A 226 5.74 -1.81 6.70
N HIS A 227 4.49 -2.21 6.47
CA HIS A 227 3.36 -1.28 6.48
C HIS A 227 3.02 -0.74 7.87
N SER A 228 3.42 -1.44 8.93
CA SER A 228 3.21 -1.01 10.32
C SER A 228 3.96 0.27 10.67
N PHE A 229 5.09 0.57 10.04
CA PHE A 229 5.77 1.85 10.20
C PHE A 229 4.85 3.04 9.87
N ARG A 230 3.99 2.89 8.86
CA ARG A 230 3.04 3.92 8.48
C ARG A 230 1.95 4.14 9.55
N HIS A 231 1.50 3.07 10.22
CA HIS A 231 0.62 3.18 11.38
C HIS A 231 1.34 3.84 12.55
N SER A 232 2.57 3.40 12.84
CA SER A 232 3.40 3.98 13.91
C SER A 232 3.69 5.47 13.71
N MET A 233 3.98 5.90 12.48
CA MET A 233 4.19 7.31 12.17
C MET A 233 2.94 8.13 12.51
N ARG A 234 1.74 7.66 12.13
CA ARG A 234 0.50 8.36 12.45
C ARG A 234 0.28 8.49 13.97
N ASP A 235 0.57 7.41 14.72
CA ASP A 235 0.42 7.41 16.18
C ASP A 235 1.50 8.29 16.85
N ARG A 236 2.74 8.29 16.36
CA ARG A 236 3.82 9.16 16.83
C ARG A 236 3.46 10.64 16.61
N LEU A 237 2.94 11.01 15.44
CA LEU A 237 2.50 12.38 15.14
C LEU A 237 1.33 12.80 16.04
N ARG A 238 0.38 11.91 16.31
CA ARG A 238 -0.71 12.18 17.25
C ARG A 238 -0.20 12.37 18.69
N ALA A 239 0.80 11.61 19.09
CA ALA A 239 1.38 11.70 20.45
C ALA A 239 2.06 13.04 20.73
N VAL A 240 2.48 13.76 19.69
CA VAL A 240 3.04 15.13 19.78
C VAL A 240 2.02 16.21 19.40
N GLU A 241 0.73 15.85 19.35
CA GLU A 241 -0.40 16.75 19.06
C GLU A 241 -0.30 17.43 17.68
N CYS A 242 0.29 16.75 16.69
CA CYS A 242 0.32 17.24 15.32
C CYS A 242 -1.10 17.40 14.76
N PRO A 243 -1.44 18.54 14.12
CA PRO A 243 -2.74 18.73 13.49
C PRO A 243 -3.06 17.63 12.47
N SER A 244 -4.34 17.21 12.42
CA SER A 244 -4.75 16.06 11.61
C SER A 244 -4.54 16.24 10.12
N ASP A 245 -4.70 17.44 9.60
CA ASP A 245 -4.47 17.81 8.21
C ASP A 245 -2.98 17.77 7.84
N VAL A 246 -2.08 18.19 8.75
CA VAL A 246 -0.63 18.01 8.60
C VAL A 246 -0.25 16.53 8.59
N ILE A 247 -0.83 15.73 9.51
CA ILE A 247 -0.64 14.27 9.54
C ILE A 247 -1.06 13.64 8.21
N ASP A 248 -2.23 14.02 7.71
CA ASP A 248 -2.78 13.48 6.48
C ASP A 248 -1.94 13.90 5.26
N GLN A 249 -1.44 15.14 5.21
CA GLN A 249 -0.54 15.59 4.17
C GLN A 249 0.77 14.81 4.17
N ILE A 250 1.47 14.71 5.30
CA ILE A 250 2.72 13.93 5.44
C ILE A 250 2.49 12.48 5.00
N GLY A 251 1.41 11.86 5.47
CA GLY A 251 1.08 10.50 5.14
C GLY A 251 0.53 10.29 3.72
N GLY A 252 0.01 11.31 3.05
CA GLY A 252 -0.75 11.17 1.81
C GLY A 252 -2.03 10.37 2.05
N TRP A 253 -2.76 10.70 3.10
CA TRP A 253 -4.14 10.27 3.36
C TRP A 253 -5.10 11.32 2.86
N ALA A 254 -6.34 10.92 2.59
CA ALA A 254 -7.40 11.88 2.29
C ALA A 254 -7.87 12.51 3.59
N THR A 255 -7.92 13.84 3.64
CA THR A 255 -8.56 14.57 4.72
C THR A 255 -10.02 14.80 4.36
N GLU A 256 -10.93 14.52 5.28
CA GLU A 256 -12.36 14.77 5.09
C GLU A 256 -12.66 16.27 5.27
N GLY A 257 -13.48 16.82 4.40
CA GLY A 257 -13.98 18.19 4.47
C GLY A 257 -13.79 18.99 3.17
N VAL A 258 -14.80 19.82 2.84
CA VAL A 258 -14.81 20.64 1.61
C VAL A 258 -13.67 21.67 1.63
N GLY A 259 -13.32 22.21 2.80
CA GLY A 259 -12.27 23.22 2.97
C GLY A 259 -10.86 22.72 2.66
N GLN A 260 -10.64 21.40 2.75
CA GLN A 260 -9.32 20.79 2.52
C GLN A 260 -8.91 20.74 1.03
N GLY A 261 -9.85 20.95 0.11
CA GLY A 261 -9.57 21.08 -1.32
C GLY A 261 -9.06 22.46 -1.75
N TYR A 262 -9.08 23.45 -0.85
CA TYR A 262 -8.64 24.81 -1.13
C TYR A 262 -7.21 25.04 -0.62
N GLY A 263 -6.39 25.72 -1.42
CA GLY A 263 -5.00 26.05 -1.07
C GLY A 263 -3.98 24.98 -1.51
N LYS A 264 -2.70 25.26 -1.23
CA LYS A 264 -1.56 24.41 -1.62
C LYS A 264 -1.14 23.41 -0.52
N GLY A 265 -1.89 23.35 0.59
CA GLY A 265 -1.50 22.59 1.78
C GLY A 265 -0.43 23.32 2.62
N HIS A 266 0.13 22.60 3.59
CA HIS A 266 1.21 23.11 4.45
C HIS A 266 2.54 23.09 3.71
N ASP A 267 3.41 24.07 4.00
CA ASP A 267 4.76 24.10 3.48
C ASP A 267 5.65 23.00 4.09
N LEU A 268 6.82 22.79 3.49
CA LEU A 268 7.75 21.75 3.91
C LEU A 268 8.30 22.02 5.32
N GLN A 269 8.41 23.28 5.74
CA GLN A 269 8.86 23.69 7.07
C GLN A 269 7.89 23.23 8.17
N VAL A 270 6.58 23.41 7.96
CA VAL A 270 5.56 22.94 8.90
C VAL A 270 5.61 21.41 9.03
N CYS A 271 5.71 20.69 7.92
CA CYS A 271 5.82 19.24 7.94
C CYS A 271 7.10 18.78 8.64
N ALA A 272 8.24 19.42 8.37
CA ALA A 272 9.55 19.11 8.97
C ALA A 272 9.55 19.34 10.48
N LYS A 273 8.93 20.42 10.95
CA LYS A 273 8.77 20.72 12.39
C LYS A 273 8.19 19.51 13.13
N TRP A 274 7.08 18.99 12.64
CA TRP A 274 6.38 17.88 13.30
C TRP A 274 7.13 16.54 13.13
N MET A 275 7.73 16.31 11.97
CA MET A 275 8.50 15.09 11.75
C MET A 275 9.77 15.02 12.59
N ASN A 276 10.43 16.15 12.85
CA ASN A 276 11.58 16.20 13.76
C ASN A 276 11.23 15.84 15.21
N LEU A 277 10.02 16.18 15.68
CA LEU A 277 9.55 15.82 17.02
C LEU A 277 9.33 14.30 17.19
N ILE A 278 9.13 13.59 16.11
CA ILE A 278 8.86 12.14 16.13
C ILE A 278 10.04 11.30 15.63
N SER A 279 11.13 11.90 15.19
CA SER A 279 12.30 11.13 14.77
C SER A 279 12.84 10.30 15.94
N ALA A 280 13.06 9.00 15.68
CA ALA A 280 13.42 8.05 16.73
C ALA A 280 14.93 7.97 16.96
#